data_ec74d2dbb58bd67a4924e25b2aab39a6
#
_entry.id   ec74d2dbb58bd67a4924e25b2aab39a6
#
_cell.length_a   1.000
_cell.length_b   1.000
_cell.length_c   1.000
_cell.angle_alpha   90.00
_cell.angle_beta   90.00
_cell.angle_gamma   90.00
#
_symmetry.space_group_name_H-M   'P 1'
#
loop_
_entity.id
_entity.type
_entity.pdbx_description
1 polymer ?
#
loop_
_entity_poly.entity_id
_entity_poly.type
_entity_poly.pdbx_seq_one_letter_code
_entity_poly.pdbx_strand_id
1 'polypeptide(L)'
;VEISNIFSQGGKGRRIHNLVFAPGFETAEKINKELINRGYNVSSDGRPIIGLSSKHLLQMILEIDERCLLIPCHVWTPWFELYGMSSGFDSIQQGFEDLSPYIYGIETGLSSDPEMNWQMKELDTRSILSFSDAHSPAKMGREATVFELESLSYENIRKAIMRPSMNQELKNKNQANK
;
A
#
# COMPACT_ATOMS: atom_id res chain seq x y z
N VAL A 1 3.07 -6.27 7.66
CA VAL A 1 1.77 -6.81 8.09
C VAL A 1 0.65 -6.16 7.28
N GLU A 2 -0.41 -6.90 6.98
CA GLU A 2 -1.64 -6.37 6.38
C GLU A 2 -2.59 -5.89 7.48
N ILE A 3 -3.22 -4.72 7.29
CA ILE A 3 -4.21 -4.13 8.18
C ILE A 3 -5.47 -3.82 7.36
N SER A 4 -6.64 -4.25 7.86
CA SER A 4 -7.95 -3.93 7.28
C SER A 4 -8.52 -2.67 7.95
N ASN A 5 -8.63 -1.59 7.20
CA ASN A 5 -9.20 -0.33 7.65
C ASN A 5 -10.69 -0.27 7.26
N ILE A 6 -11.60 -0.20 8.23
CA ILE A 6 -13.05 -0.06 8.00
C ILE A 6 -13.52 1.22 8.68
N PHE A 7 -13.87 2.23 7.90
CA PHE A 7 -14.15 3.58 8.40
C PHE A 7 -15.18 4.29 7.54
N SER A 8 -15.60 5.48 7.94
CA SER A 8 -16.48 6.35 7.15
C SER A 8 -15.72 7.58 6.67
N GLN A 9 -15.79 7.89 5.38
CA GLN A 9 -15.20 9.09 4.78
C GLN A 9 -16.03 9.54 3.58
N GLY A 10 -16.31 10.84 3.49
CA GLY A 10 -17.13 11.40 2.42
C GLY A 10 -18.57 10.87 2.41
N GLY A 11 -19.13 10.53 3.57
CA GLY A 11 -20.51 10.00 3.70
C GLY A 11 -20.66 8.54 3.27
N LYS A 12 -19.56 7.83 2.96
CA LYS A 12 -19.57 6.42 2.56
C LYS A 12 -18.77 5.57 3.54
N GLY A 13 -19.20 4.33 3.75
CA GLY A 13 -18.38 3.30 4.40
C GLY A 13 -17.24 2.88 3.47
N ARG A 14 -16.03 2.88 4.01
CA ARG A 14 -14.80 2.51 3.30
C ARG A 14 -14.22 1.23 3.90
N ARG A 15 -13.71 0.34 3.07
CA ARG A 15 -12.94 -0.82 3.49
C ARG A 15 -11.71 -0.91 2.60
N ILE A 16 -10.53 -0.70 3.19
CA ILE A 16 -9.26 -0.70 2.47
C ILE A 16 -8.27 -1.54 3.25
N HIS A 17 -7.61 -2.45 2.56
CA HIS A 17 -6.48 -3.19 3.10
C HIS A 17 -5.18 -2.47 2.77
N ASN A 18 -4.31 -2.41 3.74
CA ASN A 18 -3.02 -1.75 3.62
C ASN A 18 -1.91 -2.65 4.14
N LEU A 19 -0.85 -2.84 3.35
CA LEU A 19 0.40 -3.42 3.83
C LEU A 19 1.22 -2.34 4.52
N VAL A 20 1.62 -2.61 5.75
CA VAL A 20 2.56 -1.79 6.52
C VAL A 20 3.90 -2.49 6.56
N PHE A 21 4.91 -1.80 6.05
CA PHE A 21 6.31 -2.21 6.12
C PHE A 21 7.01 -1.40 7.20
N ALA A 22 7.54 -2.07 8.21
CA ALA A 22 8.33 -1.47 9.28
C ALA A 22 9.82 -1.82 9.10
N PRO A 23 10.75 -0.89 9.41
CA PRO A 23 12.19 -1.14 9.24
C PRO A 23 12.76 -2.22 10.15
N GLY A 24 12.04 -2.60 11.19
CA GLY A 24 12.46 -3.64 12.12
C GLY A 24 11.40 -3.95 13.18
N PHE A 25 11.65 -4.96 13.98
CA PHE A 25 10.71 -5.44 15.00
C PHE A 25 10.39 -4.38 16.06
N GLU A 26 11.37 -3.57 16.45
CA GLU A 26 11.16 -2.49 17.43
C GLU A 26 10.09 -1.50 16.94
N THR A 27 10.15 -1.10 15.67
CA THR A 27 9.14 -0.21 15.07
C THR A 27 7.79 -0.93 14.98
N ALA A 28 7.76 -2.20 14.58
CA ALA A 28 6.54 -2.99 14.55
C ALA A 28 5.87 -3.11 15.92
N GLU A 29 6.65 -3.31 16.99
CA GLU A 29 6.15 -3.32 18.37
C GLU A 29 5.57 -1.97 18.80
N LYS A 30 6.21 -0.85 18.41
CA LYS A 30 5.69 0.49 18.69
C LYS A 30 4.34 0.71 17.99
N ILE A 31 4.21 0.28 16.73
CA ILE A 31 2.95 0.34 15.98
C ILE A 31 1.87 -0.49 16.68
N ASN A 32 2.17 -1.73 17.07
CA ASN A 32 1.23 -2.58 17.79
C ASN A 32 0.78 -1.95 19.12
N LYS A 33 1.71 -1.42 19.91
CA LYS A 33 1.40 -0.73 21.17
C LYS A 33 0.49 0.47 20.95
N GLU A 34 0.74 1.27 19.92
CA GLU A 34 -0.07 2.43 19.61
C GLU A 34 -1.49 2.03 19.17
N LEU A 35 -1.63 0.98 18.35
CA LEU A 35 -2.95 0.44 17.99
C LEU A 35 -3.72 -0.07 19.21
N ILE A 36 -3.05 -0.78 20.12
CA ILE A 36 -3.64 -1.27 21.38
C ILE A 36 -4.06 -0.09 22.28
N ASN A 37 -3.22 0.93 22.42
CA ASN A 37 -3.52 2.13 23.21
C ASN A 37 -4.76 2.87 22.70
N ARG A 38 -5.00 2.83 21.38
CA ARG A 38 -6.21 3.37 20.73
C ARG A 38 -7.43 2.43 20.84
N GLY A 39 -7.29 1.28 21.50
CA GLY A 39 -8.38 0.31 21.74
C GLY A 39 -8.62 -0.66 20.59
N TYR A 40 -7.70 -0.78 19.63
CA TYR A 40 -7.84 -1.74 18.53
C TYR A 40 -7.35 -3.13 18.93
N ASN A 41 -8.06 -4.16 18.48
CA ASN A 41 -7.64 -5.55 18.67
C ASN A 41 -6.64 -5.94 17.57
N VAL A 42 -5.38 -6.16 17.96
CA VAL A 42 -4.31 -6.59 17.05
C VAL A 42 -4.09 -8.11 17.07
N SER A 43 -4.84 -8.84 17.88
CA SER A 43 -4.66 -10.30 18.09
C SER A 43 -5.67 -11.15 17.32
N SER A 44 -6.57 -10.54 16.52
CA SER A 44 -7.60 -11.28 15.81
C SER A 44 -7.16 -11.68 14.41
N ASP A 45 -7.32 -12.97 14.12
CA ASP A 45 -7.43 -13.55 12.77
C ASP A 45 -6.37 -13.12 11.74
N GLY A 46 -5.11 -13.18 12.12
CA GLY A 46 -3.99 -12.98 11.18
C GLY A 46 -3.78 -11.55 10.68
N ARG A 47 -4.81 -10.71 10.65
CA ARG A 47 -4.71 -9.27 10.38
C ARG A 47 -5.63 -8.45 11.28
N PRO A 48 -5.17 -7.30 11.80
CA PRO A 48 -6.02 -6.38 12.54
C PRO A 48 -7.12 -5.78 11.66
N ILE A 49 -8.34 -5.69 12.20
CA ILE A 49 -9.43 -4.92 11.62
C ILE A 49 -9.63 -3.69 12.51
N ILE A 50 -9.41 -2.50 11.95
CA ILE A 50 -9.43 -1.26 12.72
C ILE A 50 -10.37 -0.22 12.11
N GLY A 51 -10.96 0.62 12.98
CA GLY A 51 -11.83 1.74 12.58
C GLY A 51 -11.07 3.01 12.15
N LEU A 52 -9.73 2.97 12.11
CA LEU A 52 -8.91 4.09 11.70
C LEU A 52 -8.93 4.24 10.16
N SER A 53 -9.00 5.47 9.64
CA SER A 53 -8.87 5.65 8.19
C SER A 53 -7.47 5.32 7.71
N SER A 54 -7.33 4.94 6.44
CA SER A 54 -6.01 4.65 5.84
C SER A 54 -5.06 5.85 5.93
N LYS A 55 -5.57 7.08 5.78
CA LYS A 55 -4.81 8.32 6.00
C LYS A 55 -4.26 8.41 7.43
N HIS A 56 -5.10 8.22 8.44
CA HIS A 56 -4.66 8.31 9.83
C HIS A 56 -3.75 7.15 10.24
N LEU A 57 -3.93 5.96 9.63
CA LEU A 57 -2.96 4.87 9.80
C LEU A 57 -1.60 5.27 9.24
N LEU A 58 -1.55 5.83 8.03
CA LEU A 58 -0.32 6.33 7.42
C LEU A 58 0.35 7.40 8.30
N GLN A 59 -0.42 8.38 8.75
CA GLN A 59 0.07 9.42 9.66
C GLN A 59 0.71 8.80 10.91
N MET A 60 0.01 7.92 11.58
CA MET A 60 0.46 7.26 12.82
C MET A 60 1.77 6.50 12.61
N ILE A 61 1.91 5.71 11.54
CA ILE A 61 3.14 4.93 11.32
C ILE A 61 4.32 5.84 10.96
N LEU A 62 4.11 6.95 10.23
CA LEU A 62 5.15 7.91 9.92
C LEU A 62 5.59 8.72 11.15
N GLU A 63 4.69 9.03 12.09
CA GLU A 63 5.02 9.66 13.37
C GLU A 63 5.85 8.73 14.27
N ILE A 64 5.65 7.41 14.17
CA ILE A 64 6.43 6.40 14.92
C ILE A 64 7.81 6.21 14.28
N ASP A 65 7.87 6.10 12.95
CA ASP A 65 9.13 5.97 12.21
C ASP A 65 8.88 6.38 10.74
N GLU A 66 9.49 7.47 10.31
CA GLU A 66 9.35 8.02 8.95
C GLU A 66 9.82 7.06 7.84
N ARG A 67 10.56 6.02 8.21
CA ARG A 67 11.01 4.97 7.27
C ARG A 67 9.93 3.95 6.97
N CYS A 68 8.82 3.91 7.70
CA CYS A 68 7.70 3.04 7.38
C CYS A 68 7.16 3.31 5.98
N LEU A 69 6.62 2.26 5.34
CA LEU A 69 5.85 2.37 4.11
C LEU A 69 4.43 1.84 4.34
N LEU A 70 3.48 2.48 3.68
CA LEU A 70 2.13 1.96 3.56
C LEU A 70 1.82 1.77 2.07
N ILE A 71 1.40 0.56 1.71
CA ILE A 71 1.04 0.16 0.36
C ILE A 71 -0.41 -0.31 0.37
N PRO A 72 -1.34 0.42 -0.28
CA PRO A 72 -2.70 -0.07 -0.46
C PRO A 72 -2.69 -1.39 -1.23
N CYS A 73 -3.42 -2.41 -0.70
CA CYS A 73 -3.42 -3.76 -1.23
C CYS A 73 -4.50 -3.94 -2.30
N HIS A 74 -4.25 -4.86 -3.25
CA HIS A 74 -5.21 -5.35 -4.24
C HIS A 74 -6.27 -4.31 -4.62
N VAL A 75 -5.77 -3.11 -4.99
CA VAL A 75 -6.52 -1.85 -5.09
C VAL A 75 -7.76 -1.89 -5.97
N TRP A 76 -7.88 -2.89 -6.88
CA TRP A 76 -9.00 -3.07 -7.81
C TRP A 76 -9.97 -4.18 -7.41
N THR A 77 -9.96 -4.63 -6.16
CA THR A 77 -10.99 -5.58 -5.71
C THR A 77 -12.37 -4.93 -5.86
N PRO A 78 -13.34 -5.57 -6.57
CA PRO A 78 -14.51 -4.87 -7.12
C PRO A 78 -15.41 -4.17 -6.09
N TRP A 79 -15.59 -4.78 -4.91
CA TRP A 79 -16.56 -4.28 -3.93
C TRP A 79 -15.99 -3.30 -2.90
N PHE A 80 -14.71 -3.42 -2.62
CA PHE A 80 -13.98 -2.58 -1.66
C PHE A 80 -12.59 -2.30 -2.19
N GLU A 81 -11.68 -1.83 -1.35
CA GLU A 81 -10.34 -1.39 -1.65
C GLU A 81 -10.28 0.01 -2.29
N LEU A 82 -9.04 0.45 -2.57
CA LEU A 82 -8.79 1.86 -2.89
C LEU A 82 -9.59 2.34 -4.12
N TYR A 83 -9.67 1.52 -5.17
CA TYR A 83 -10.40 1.83 -6.40
C TYR A 83 -11.67 0.97 -6.57
N GLY A 84 -12.08 0.28 -5.53
CA GLY A 84 -13.28 -0.57 -5.56
C GLY A 84 -14.56 0.23 -5.80
N MET A 85 -15.42 -0.29 -6.65
CA MET A 85 -16.63 0.40 -7.13
C MET A 85 -17.59 0.83 -6.01
N SER A 86 -17.74 0.00 -4.96
CA SER A 86 -18.72 0.28 -3.90
C SER A 86 -18.20 1.19 -2.80
N SER A 87 -16.98 0.97 -2.35
CA SER A 87 -16.41 1.67 -1.20
C SER A 87 -15.07 2.35 -1.48
N GLY A 88 -14.60 2.32 -2.71
CA GLY A 88 -13.33 2.91 -3.11
C GLY A 88 -13.40 4.42 -3.28
N PHE A 89 -12.25 4.96 -3.67
CA PHE A 89 -12.05 6.35 -4.03
C PHE A 89 -11.74 6.46 -5.53
N ASP A 90 -11.93 7.65 -6.09
CA ASP A 90 -11.56 7.91 -7.48
C ASP A 90 -10.05 8.21 -7.64
N SER A 91 -9.34 8.43 -6.53
CA SER A 91 -7.92 8.74 -6.52
C SER A 91 -7.26 8.48 -5.17
N ILE A 92 -5.93 8.30 -5.17
CA ILE A 92 -5.11 8.27 -3.95
C ILE A 92 -5.26 9.58 -3.18
N GLN A 93 -5.34 10.71 -3.91
CA GLN A 93 -5.54 12.03 -3.30
C GLN A 93 -6.84 12.10 -2.48
N GLN A 94 -7.94 11.51 -2.92
CA GLN A 94 -9.18 11.48 -2.14
C GLN A 94 -9.07 10.61 -0.89
N GLY A 95 -8.34 9.51 -0.96
CA GLY A 95 -8.19 8.57 0.16
C GLY A 95 -7.20 9.03 1.23
N PHE A 96 -6.10 9.65 0.80
CA PHE A 96 -4.97 10.01 1.66
C PHE A 96 -4.75 11.52 1.82
N GLU A 97 -5.49 12.35 1.07
CA GLU A 97 -5.46 13.81 1.13
C GLU A 97 -4.02 14.37 1.02
N ASP A 98 -3.60 15.19 1.99
CA ASP A 98 -2.26 15.78 2.08
C ASP A 98 -1.13 14.74 2.27
N LEU A 99 -1.45 13.53 2.69
CA LEU A 99 -0.49 12.42 2.82
C LEU A 99 -0.34 11.58 1.54
N SER A 100 -1.09 11.89 0.48
CA SER A 100 -0.98 11.16 -0.80
C SER A 100 0.44 11.10 -1.39
N PRO A 101 1.34 12.10 -1.20
CA PRO A 101 2.73 12.00 -1.65
C PRO A 101 3.56 10.91 -0.97
N TYR A 102 3.13 10.42 0.20
CA TYR A 102 3.79 9.33 0.91
C TYR A 102 3.33 7.93 0.49
N ILE A 103 2.37 7.82 -0.43
CA ILE A 103 2.00 6.56 -1.06
C ILE A 103 2.92 6.35 -2.26
N TYR A 104 3.98 5.60 -2.07
CA TYR A 104 5.02 5.36 -3.08
C TYR A 104 4.68 4.22 -4.03
N GLY A 105 3.72 3.39 -3.70
CA GLY A 105 3.30 2.27 -4.54
C GLY A 105 1.90 1.78 -4.19
N ILE A 106 1.37 0.95 -5.07
CA ILE A 106 0.12 0.19 -4.88
C ILE A 106 0.36 -1.28 -5.21
N GLU A 107 -0.51 -2.14 -4.73
CA GLU A 107 -0.48 -3.56 -5.03
C GLU A 107 -1.63 -3.95 -5.94
N THR A 108 -1.31 -4.69 -7.02
CA THR A 108 -2.27 -5.07 -8.06
C THR A 108 -3.34 -6.04 -7.56
N GLY A 109 -2.94 -6.98 -6.71
CA GLY A 109 -3.75 -8.14 -6.39
C GLY A 109 -4.05 -9.01 -7.61
N LEU A 110 -4.97 -9.96 -7.43
CA LEU A 110 -5.40 -10.85 -8.51
C LEU A 110 -6.46 -10.24 -9.43
N SER A 111 -6.92 -9.02 -9.15
CA SER A 111 -8.00 -8.34 -9.88
C SER A 111 -7.50 -7.34 -10.91
N SER A 112 -6.20 -7.10 -10.98
CA SER A 112 -5.58 -6.22 -11.98
C SER A 112 -4.16 -6.66 -12.31
N ASP A 113 -3.66 -6.16 -13.41
CA ASP A 113 -2.27 -6.32 -13.87
C ASP A 113 -1.58 -4.96 -13.98
N PRO A 114 -0.27 -4.91 -14.21
CA PRO A 114 0.45 -3.66 -14.39
C PRO A 114 -0.08 -2.81 -15.54
N GLU A 115 -0.47 -3.42 -16.66
CA GLU A 115 -0.96 -2.73 -17.86
C GLU A 115 -2.25 -1.96 -17.56
N MET A 116 -3.16 -2.53 -16.79
CA MET A 116 -4.38 -1.85 -16.33
C MET A 116 -4.03 -0.64 -15.45
N ASN A 117 -3.10 -0.81 -14.53
CA ASN A 117 -2.69 0.25 -13.62
C ASN A 117 -1.95 1.39 -14.34
N TRP A 118 -1.16 1.11 -15.38
CA TRP A 118 -0.46 2.13 -16.15
C TRP A 118 -1.39 3.05 -16.98
N GLN A 119 -2.67 2.72 -17.08
CA GLN A 119 -3.65 3.61 -17.69
C GLN A 119 -4.04 4.79 -16.79
N MET A 120 -3.76 4.68 -15.47
CA MET A 120 -4.03 5.75 -14.51
C MET A 120 -2.83 6.69 -14.38
N LYS A 121 -3.01 7.94 -14.80
CA LYS A 121 -1.96 8.97 -14.76
C LYS A 121 -1.37 9.17 -13.35
N GLU A 122 -2.19 9.09 -12.30
CA GLU A 122 -1.70 9.27 -10.94
C GLU A 122 -0.73 8.18 -10.47
N LEU A 123 -0.73 7.01 -11.15
CA LEU A 123 0.19 5.91 -10.86
C LEU A 123 1.51 6.01 -11.63
N ASP A 124 1.66 7.00 -12.52
CA ASP A 124 2.89 7.21 -13.30
C ASP A 124 4.13 7.46 -12.41
N THR A 125 3.95 7.98 -11.20
CA THR A 125 5.01 8.28 -10.25
C THR A 125 5.09 7.28 -9.08
N ARG A 126 4.39 6.15 -9.17
CA ARG A 126 4.29 5.14 -8.11
C ARG A 126 4.73 3.78 -8.59
N SER A 127 5.27 2.99 -7.70
CA SER A 127 5.60 1.59 -7.99
C SER A 127 4.34 0.73 -8.07
N ILE A 128 4.24 -0.06 -9.13
CA ILE A 128 3.21 -1.09 -9.24
C ILE A 128 3.82 -2.38 -8.72
N LEU A 129 3.27 -2.88 -7.63
CA LEU A 129 3.75 -4.07 -6.93
C LEU A 129 2.74 -5.21 -7.09
N SER A 130 3.21 -6.44 -7.06
CA SER A 130 2.37 -7.64 -7.02
C SER A 130 2.86 -8.56 -5.92
N PHE A 131 1.94 -9.02 -5.10
CA PHE A 131 2.21 -9.99 -4.03
C PHE A 131 1.16 -11.09 -4.07
N SER A 132 1.44 -12.21 -3.42
CA SER A 132 0.63 -13.42 -3.58
C SER A 132 -0.73 -13.38 -2.86
N ASP A 133 -0.92 -12.50 -1.88
CA ASP A 133 -2.10 -12.51 -1.00
C ASP A 133 -2.43 -13.95 -0.51
N ALA A 134 -1.39 -14.64 -0.04
CA ALA A 134 -1.45 -16.07 0.23
C ALA A 134 -2.14 -16.35 1.56
N HIS A 135 -3.26 -17.06 1.53
CA HIS A 135 -3.99 -17.59 2.68
C HIS A 135 -3.64 -19.06 2.99
N SER A 136 -2.66 -19.63 2.30
CA SER A 136 -2.11 -20.96 2.55
C SER A 136 -0.73 -21.09 1.93
N PRO A 137 0.13 -22.03 2.41
CA PRO A 137 1.47 -22.22 1.85
C PRO A 137 1.49 -22.52 0.35
N ALA A 138 0.50 -23.25 -0.15
CA ALA A 138 0.37 -23.60 -1.58
C ALA A 138 0.10 -22.38 -2.49
N LYS A 139 -0.28 -21.23 -1.93
CA LYS A 139 -0.56 -19.99 -2.66
C LYS A 139 0.61 -19.00 -2.61
N MET A 140 1.65 -19.27 -1.83
CA MET A 140 2.82 -18.41 -1.75
C MET A 140 3.53 -18.36 -3.10
N GLY A 141 3.92 -17.14 -3.51
CA GLY A 141 4.65 -16.93 -4.76
C GLY A 141 3.84 -17.10 -6.05
N ARG A 142 2.51 -17.19 -5.98
CA ARG A 142 1.67 -17.19 -7.18
C ARG A 142 1.72 -15.87 -7.96
N GLU A 143 2.01 -14.79 -7.25
CA GLU A 143 2.41 -13.49 -7.77
C GLU A 143 3.59 -12.95 -6.94
N ALA A 144 4.47 -12.17 -7.56
CA ALA A 144 5.64 -11.63 -6.90
C ALA A 144 6.15 -10.38 -7.62
N THR A 145 6.78 -9.51 -6.85
CA THR A 145 7.59 -8.40 -7.37
C THR A 145 9.06 -8.79 -7.28
N VAL A 146 9.78 -8.69 -8.38
CA VAL A 146 11.24 -8.89 -8.41
C VAL A 146 11.93 -7.55 -8.24
N PHE A 147 12.80 -7.44 -7.24
CA PHE A 147 13.61 -6.27 -6.99
C PHE A 147 15.06 -6.53 -7.39
N GLU A 148 15.66 -5.60 -8.12
CA GLU A 148 17.09 -5.55 -8.35
C GLU A 148 17.74 -4.68 -7.28
N LEU A 149 18.52 -5.29 -6.38
CA LEU A 149 19.03 -4.65 -5.18
C LEU A 149 20.55 -4.85 -5.07
N GLU A 150 21.27 -3.86 -4.54
CA GLU A 150 22.69 -4.00 -4.21
C GLU A 150 22.93 -5.03 -3.09
N SER A 151 22.03 -5.09 -2.13
CA SER A 151 22.03 -6.07 -1.04
C SER A 151 20.62 -6.23 -0.46
N LEU A 152 20.37 -7.38 0.14
CA LEU A 152 19.08 -7.65 0.78
C LEU A 152 19.00 -6.88 2.12
N SER A 153 18.29 -5.77 2.11
CA SER A 153 18.01 -4.96 3.31
C SER A 153 16.69 -4.25 3.17
N TYR A 154 16.08 -3.89 4.32
CA TYR A 154 14.86 -3.08 4.33
C TYR A 154 15.04 -1.77 3.56
N GLU A 155 16.16 -1.07 3.81
CA GLU A 155 16.42 0.21 3.19
C GLU A 155 16.55 0.12 1.65
N ASN A 156 17.15 -0.94 1.13
CA ASN A 156 17.25 -1.13 -0.31
C ASN A 156 15.90 -1.49 -0.94
N ILE A 157 15.07 -2.30 -0.26
CA ILE A 157 13.68 -2.56 -0.69
C ILE A 157 12.88 -1.25 -0.67
N ARG A 158 12.96 -0.48 0.42
CA ARG A 158 12.31 0.82 0.56
C ARG A 158 12.70 1.77 -0.57
N LYS A 159 13.99 1.91 -0.84
CA LYS A 159 14.51 2.73 -1.94
C LYS A 159 13.99 2.26 -3.30
N ALA A 160 13.94 0.96 -3.54
CA ALA A 160 13.43 0.40 -4.78
C ALA A 160 11.94 0.72 -4.98
N ILE A 161 11.12 0.63 -3.92
CA ILE A 161 9.69 0.99 -3.96
C ILE A 161 9.51 2.51 -4.18
N MET A 162 10.35 3.34 -3.59
CA MET A 162 10.25 4.80 -3.70
C MET A 162 10.77 5.36 -5.03
N ARG A 163 11.52 4.57 -5.80
CA ARG A 163 12.00 4.99 -7.12
C ARG A 163 10.87 4.90 -8.14
N PRO A 164 10.73 5.86 -9.08
CA PRO A 164 9.87 5.69 -10.23
C PRO A 164 10.25 4.42 -11.00
N SER A 165 9.27 3.66 -11.47
CA SER A 165 9.54 2.43 -12.23
C SER A 165 10.35 2.75 -13.49
N MET A 166 11.19 1.81 -13.95
CA MET A 166 12.00 1.94 -15.17
C MET A 166 11.15 2.29 -16.42
N ASN A 167 9.88 1.88 -16.45
CA ASN A 167 8.94 2.24 -17.51
C ASN A 167 8.61 3.74 -17.54
N GLN A 168 8.75 4.46 -16.43
CA GLN A 168 8.59 5.91 -16.39
C GLN A 168 9.81 6.63 -16.94
N GLU A 169 11.01 6.12 -16.69
CA GLU A 169 12.21 6.66 -17.34
C GLU A 169 12.15 6.51 -18.85
N LEU A 170 11.62 5.38 -19.36
CA LEU A 170 11.40 5.17 -20.80
C LEU A 170 10.30 6.07 -21.35
N LYS A 171 9.17 6.25 -20.64
CA LYS A 171 8.11 7.20 -21.04
C LYS A 171 8.64 8.65 -21.07
N ASN A 172 9.39 9.05 -20.04
CA ASN A 172 9.97 10.40 -19.95
C ASN A 172 11.03 10.65 -21.03
N LYS A 173 11.88 9.66 -21.36
CA LYS A 173 12.82 9.73 -22.48
C LYS A 173 12.12 9.88 -23.84
N ASN A 174 10.99 9.17 -24.03
CA ASN A 174 10.23 9.25 -25.28
C ASN A 174 9.42 10.56 -25.42
N GLN A 175 9.10 11.25 -24.33
CA GLN A 175 8.45 12.56 -24.35
C GLN A 175 9.45 13.71 -24.52
N ALA A 176 10.67 13.56 -24.04
CA ALA A 176 11.73 14.56 -24.20
C ALA A 176 12.32 14.60 -25.61
N ASN A 177 12.04 13.59 -26.45
CA ASN A 177 12.51 13.48 -27.84
C ASN A 177 11.43 13.82 -28.88
N LYS A 178 10.32 14.43 -28.46
CA LYS A 178 9.27 15.03 -29.30
C LYS A 178 9.23 16.54 -29.13
#